data_c3496b8834e9608c874a9eeaef63db55
#
_entry.id   c3496b8834e9608c874a9eeaef63db55
#
_cell.length_a   1.000
_cell.length_b   1.000
_cell.length_c   1.000
_cell.angle_alpha   90.00
_cell.angle_beta   90.00
_cell.angle_gamma   90.00
#
_symmetry.space_group_name_H-M   'P 1'
#
loop_
_entity.id
_entity.type
_entity.pdbx_description
1 polymer ?
#
loop_
_entity_poly.entity_id
_entity_poly.type
_entity_poly.pdbx_seq_one_letter_code
_entity_poly.pdbx_strand_id
1 'polypeptide(L)'
;KRQCGYLWRKYLDIQEYKYNNAFGTSSVCVLSYPLMRLAELYLIRAEANIEWNGGDLSVAKADIETIRSRAHMPGLGENLSRDGLRSALRYERMVELCNEGFRWFDIRRWDMAESVISGTLYAPALDGSVSNAVPTIDSDWHVTYNGQTFDGKDMNLRRFITMSYDPMKDALWPIPELSLIHISEPT
;
A
#
# COMPACT_ATOMS: atom_id res chain seq x y z
N LYS A 1 2.69 21.84 2.70
CA LYS A 1 1.38 21.85 2.00
C LYS A 1 0.97 20.40 1.77
N ARG A 2 -0.20 19.99 2.29
CA ARG A 2 -0.75 18.65 2.08
C ARG A 2 -1.16 18.53 0.62
N GLN A 3 -0.54 17.60 -0.10
CA GLN A 3 -0.76 17.52 -1.55
C GLN A 3 -1.89 16.55 -1.93
N CYS A 4 -2.17 15.51 -1.11
CA CYS A 4 -3.09 14.44 -1.46
C CYS A 4 -4.32 14.32 -0.56
N GLY A 5 -4.50 15.14 0.46
CA GLY A 5 -5.68 15.11 1.34
C GLY A 5 -5.75 13.95 2.34
N TYR A 6 -4.97 12.88 2.13
CA TYR A 6 -4.89 11.74 3.04
C TYR A 6 -3.61 11.78 3.88
N LEU A 7 -3.70 11.25 5.10
CA LEU A 7 -2.58 11.09 6.01
C LEU A 7 -2.45 9.62 6.38
N TRP A 8 -1.21 9.16 6.51
CA TRP A 8 -0.93 7.85 7.04
C TRP A 8 -1.28 7.79 8.52
N ARG A 9 -1.99 6.73 8.93
CA ARG A 9 -2.28 6.43 10.32
C ARG A 9 -1.38 5.32 10.87
N LYS A 10 -0.94 4.42 10.00
CA LYS A 10 -0.10 3.29 10.36
C LYS A 10 1.22 3.80 10.95
N TYR A 11 1.64 3.23 12.07
CA TYR A 11 2.83 3.63 12.84
C TYR A 11 2.79 5.05 13.42
N LEU A 12 1.61 5.65 13.52
CA LEU A 12 1.43 6.86 14.31
C LEU A 12 0.85 6.48 15.68
N ASP A 13 1.52 6.94 16.73
CA ASP A 13 0.93 6.88 18.06
C ASP A 13 -0.12 8.00 18.20
N ILE A 14 -1.39 7.60 18.08
CA ILE A 14 -2.50 8.54 18.13
C ILE A 14 -2.70 9.10 19.54
N GLN A 15 -2.35 8.35 20.58
CA GLN A 15 -2.47 8.79 21.95
C GLN A 15 -1.46 9.90 22.22
N GLU A 16 -0.23 9.70 21.84
CA GLU A 16 0.83 10.70 21.98
C GLU A 16 0.58 11.92 21.10
N TYR A 17 0.07 11.70 19.87
CA TYR A 17 -0.31 12.79 18.97
C TYR A 17 -1.47 13.64 19.51
N LYS A 18 -2.45 13.03 20.17
CA LYS A 18 -3.56 13.75 20.83
C LYS A 18 -3.07 14.53 22.05
N TYR A 19 -2.09 14.00 22.78
CA TYR A 19 -1.64 14.59 24.04
C TYR A 19 -0.74 15.82 23.79
N ASN A 20 0.11 15.77 22.80
CA ASN A 20 1.11 16.81 22.56
C ASN A 20 0.63 17.96 21.66
N ASN A 21 -0.54 17.92 21.10
CA ASN A 21 -1.29 18.97 20.35
C ASN A 21 -0.45 20.05 19.66
N ALA A 22 0.84 19.85 19.53
CA ALA A 22 1.78 20.81 19.00
C ALA A 22 2.20 20.39 17.60
N PHE A 23 1.50 20.90 16.61
CA PHE A 23 2.02 20.99 15.26
C PHE A 23 3.37 21.73 15.32
N GLY A 24 4.46 21.01 15.21
CA GLY A 24 5.80 21.60 15.09
C GLY A 24 6.84 21.13 16.10
N THR A 25 6.46 20.42 17.16
CA THR A 25 7.45 19.72 17.99
C THR A 25 7.58 18.28 17.48
N SER A 26 8.81 17.82 17.30
CA SER A 26 9.11 16.42 16.98
C SER A 26 8.53 15.52 18.08
N SER A 27 7.34 15.00 17.85
CA SER A 27 6.81 13.93 18.67
C SER A 27 7.70 12.72 18.46
N VAL A 28 8.38 12.29 19.51
CA VAL A 28 9.14 11.06 19.50
C VAL A 28 8.16 9.92 19.40
N CYS A 29 8.02 9.35 18.21
CA CYS A 29 7.18 8.16 18.04
C CYS A 29 7.87 6.99 18.78
N VAL A 30 7.25 6.50 19.84
CA VAL A 30 7.77 5.39 20.66
C VAL A 30 7.59 4.05 19.94
N LEU A 31 6.79 4.01 18.89
CA LEU A 31 6.54 2.80 18.10
C LEU A 31 7.77 2.45 17.26
N SER A 32 8.35 1.29 17.55
CA SER A 32 9.42 0.72 16.73
C SER A 32 8.87 0.29 15.36
N TYR A 33 9.57 0.65 14.30
CA TYR A 33 9.24 0.20 12.96
C TYR A 33 9.57 -1.30 12.83
N PRO A 34 8.60 -2.18 12.53
CA PRO A 34 8.86 -3.60 12.41
C PRO A 34 9.60 -3.90 11.11
N LEU A 35 10.74 -4.57 11.20
CA LEU A 35 11.49 -5.05 10.04
C LEU A 35 10.83 -6.30 9.42
N MET A 36 10.20 -7.11 10.26
CA MET A 36 9.46 -8.32 9.87
C MET A 36 8.31 -8.52 10.84
N ARG A 37 7.19 -9.00 10.35
CA ARG A 37 6.02 -9.30 11.20
C ARG A 37 5.26 -10.54 10.71
N LEU A 38 4.46 -11.12 11.60
CA LEU A 38 3.78 -12.38 11.36
C LEU A 38 2.87 -12.35 10.11
N ALA A 39 2.23 -11.22 9.82
CA ALA A 39 1.39 -11.09 8.63
C ALA A 39 2.17 -11.30 7.33
N GLU A 40 3.41 -10.82 7.27
CA GLU A 40 4.29 -11.07 6.13
C GLU A 40 4.58 -12.56 5.95
N LEU A 41 4.85 -13.29 7.04
CA LEU A 41 5.11 -14.72 6.98
C LEU A 41 3.91 -15.51 6.45
N TYR A 42 2.69 -15.18 6.88
CA TYR A 42 1.48 -15.77 6.30
C TYR A 42 1.39 -15.51 4.79
N LEU A 43 1.63 -14.28 4.36
CA LEU A 43 1.57 -13.92 2.94
C LEU A 43 2.69 -14.57 2.11
N ILE A 44 3.87 -14.75 2.67
CA ILE A 44 4.98 -15.50 2.03
C ILE A 44 4.58 -16.97 1.87
N ARG A 45 4.03 -17.61 2.92
CA ARG A 45 3.59 -19.00 2.85
C ARG A 45 2.45 -19.18 1.85
N ALA A 46 1.49 -18.26 1.84
CA ALA A 46 0.41 -18.27 0.87
C ALA A 46 0.94 -18.17 -0.56
N GLU A 47 1.87 -17.27 -0.80
CA GLU A 47 2.49 -17.11 -2.13
C GLU A 47 3.24 -18.36 -2.56
N ALA A 48 4.04 -18.95 -1.68
CA ALA A 48 4.76 -20.18 -1.97
C ALA A 48 3.81 -21.32 -2.38
N ASN A 49 2.67 -21.47 -1.67
CA ASN A 49 1.67 -22.48 -2.03
C ASN A 49 0.92 -22.17 -3.34
N ILE A 50 0.76 -20.89 -3.68
CA ILE A 50 0.14 -20.48 -4.94
C ILE A 50 1.09 -20.73 -6.12
N GLU A 51 2.35 -20.37 -5.99
CA GLU A 51 3.31 -20.40 -7.11
C GLU A 51 3.92 -21.77 -7.33
N TRP A 52 4.01 -22.61 -6.31
CA TRP A 52 4.48 -23.98 -6.47
C TRP A 52 3.41 -24.90 -7.01
N ASN A 53 3.71 -25.67 -8.07
CA ASN A 53 2.74 -26.58 -8.68
C ASN A 53 2.20 -27.68 -7.74
N GLY A 54 2.99 -28.09 -6.74
CA GLY A 54 2.58 -29.02 -5.69
C GLY A 54 2.01 -28.34 -4.45
N GLY A 55 1.80 -27.02 -4.47
CA GLY A 55 1.36 -26.27 -3.31
C GLY A 55 -0.12 -26.45 -2.99
N ASP A 56 -0.43 -26.34 -1.72
CA ASP A 56 -1.79 -26.49 -1.19
C ASP A 56 -2.52 -25.13 -1.22
N LEU A 57 -3.47 -25.00 -2.15
CA LEU A 57 -4.27 -23.81 -2.30
C LEU A 57 -5.22 -23.56 -1.13
N SER A 58 -5.59 -24.59 -0.37
CA SER A 58 -6.40 -24.42 0.83
C SER A 58 -5.62 -23.73 1.95
N VAL A 59 -4.34 -24.08 2.12
CA VAL A 59 -3.43 -23.40 3.04
C VAL A 59 -3.23 -21.95 2.62
N ALA A 60 -3.01 -21.70 1.34
CA ALA A 60 -2.85 -20.35 0.83
C ALA A 60 -4.08 -19.49 1.10
N LYS A 61 -5.28 -20.02 0.85
CA LYS A 61 -6.55 -19.35 1.14
C LYS A 61 -6.68 -19.05 2.63
N ALA A 62 -6.43 -20.03 3.49
CA ALA A 62 -6.54 -19.88 4.94
C ALA A 62 -5.59 -18.83 5.50
N ASP A 63 -4.37 -18.72 4.95
CA ASP A 63 -3.40 -17.71 5.35
C ASP A 63 -3.88 -16.29 5.03
N ILE A 64 -4.40 -16.08 3.81
CA ILE A 64 -4.96 -14.80 3.40
C ILE A 64 -6.18 -14.47 4.28
N GLU A 65 -7.07 -15.42 4.51
CA GLU A 65 -8.26 -15.24 5.33
C GLU A 65 -7.94 -14.94 6.80
N THR A 66 -6.84 -15.46 7.33
CA THR A 66 -6.37 -15.14 8.68
C THR A 66 -6.08 -13.63 8.81
N ILE A 67 -5.44 -13.04 7.81
CA ILE A 67 -5.14 -11.61 7.79
C ILE A 67 -6.42 -10.79 7.62
N ARG A 68 -7.28 -11.18 6.69
CA ARG A 68 -8.56 -10.52 6.42
C ARG A 68 -9.48 -10.54 7.64
N SER A 69 -9.57 -11.68 8.32
CA SER A 69 -10.36 -11.83 9.55
C SER A 69 -9.90 -10.89 10.66
N ARG A 70 -8.58 -10.75 10.85
CA ARG A 70 -8.02 -9.80 11.81
C ARG A 70 -8.42 -8.35 11.50
N ALA A 71 -8.55 -8.02 10.22
CA ALA A 71 -8.95 -6.70 9.74
C ALA A 71 -10.48 -6.55 9.61
N HIS A 72 -11.26 -7.53 10.07
CA HIS A 72 -12.72 -7.57 9.93
C HIS A 72 -13.20 -7.49 8.48
N MET A 73 -12.36 -7.92 7.54
CA MET A 73 -12.72 -7.98 6.12
C MET A 73 -13.49 -9.27 5.80
N PRO A 74 -14.41 -9.24 4.83
CA PRO A 74 -15.08 -10.44 4.34
C PRO A 74 -14.09 -11.51 3.91
N GLY A 75 -14.44 -12.78 4.11
CA GLY A 75 -13.67 -13.91 3.60
C GLY A 75 -13.55 -13.86 2.07
N LEU A 76 -12.61 -14.63 1.55
CA LEU A 76 -12.48 -14.84 0.12
C LEU A 76 -13.64 -15.72 -0.38
N GLY A 77 -14.04 -15.51 -1.62
CA GLY A 77 -15.06 -16.36 -2.26
C GLY A 77 -14.70 -17.85 -2.24
N GLU A 78 -15.71 -18.70 -2.33
CA GLU A 78 -15.49 -20.13 -2.48
C GLU A 78 -14.96 -20.44 -3.88
N ASN A 79 -14.18 -21.52 -3.99
CA ASN A 79 -13.70 -22.06 -5.27
C ASN A 79 -12.86 -21.09 -6.12
N LEU A 80 -12.02 -20.27 -5.48
CA LEU A 80 -11.06 -19.47 -6.23
C LEU A 80 -10.03 -20.36 -6.92
N SER A 81 -9.80 -20.07 -8.21
CA SER A 81 -8.70 -20.69 -8.95
C SER A 81 -7.35 -20.22 -8.41
N ARG A 82 -6.27 -20.90 -8.80
CA ARG A 82 -4.90 -20.48 -8.49
C ARG A 82 -4.65 -19.01 -8.86
N ASP A 83 -5.11 -18.59 -10.03
CA ASP A 83 -4.97 -17.20 -10.48
C ASP A 83 -5.84 -16.23 -9.68
N GLY A 84 -7.02 -16.66 -9.26
CA GLY A 84 -7.87 -15.89 -8.36
C GLY A 84 -7.22 -15.69 -6.99
N LEU A 85 -6.61 -16.74 -6.43
CA LEU A 85 -5.85 -16.65 -5.17
C LEU A 85 -4.59 -15.79 -5.32
N ARG A 86 -3.90 -15.89 -6.47
CA ARG A 86 -2.75 -15.02 -6.78
C ARG A 86 -3.15 -13.55 -6.80
N SER A 87 -4.26 -13.23 -7.42
CA SER A 87 -4.78 -11.87 -7.47
C SER A 87 -5.18 -11.37 -6.08
N ALA A 88 -5.87 -12.20 -5.30
CA ALA A 88 -6.24 -11.90 -3.92
C ALA A 88 -5.01 -11.69 -3.03
N LEU A 89 -4.00 -12.55 -3.13
CA LEU A 89 -2.73 -12.42 -2.40
C LEU A 89 -2.03 -11.10 -2.72
N ARG A 90 -1.89 -10.78 -4.01
CA ARG A 90 -1.21 -9.56 -4.44
C ARG A 90 -1.91 -8.31 -3.93
N TYR A 91 -3.24 -8.33 -3.92
CA TYR A 91 -4.04 -7.26 -3.35
C TYR A 91 -3.86 -7.17 -1.82
N GLU A 92 -3.94 -8.29 -1.12
CA GLU A 92 -3.78 -8.34 0.33
C GLU A 92 -2.38 -7.87 0.76
N ARG A 93 -1.32 -8.29 0.07
CA ARG A 93 0.03 -7.78 0.31
C ARG A 93 0.12 -6.27 0.16
N MET A 94 -0.50 -5.72 -0.89
CA MET A 94 -0.50 -4.28 -1.15
C MET A 94 -1.16 -3.50 0.01
N VAL A 95 -2.28 -4.00 0.53
CA VAL A 95 -3.05 -3.32 1.57
C VAL A 95 -2.41 -3.55 2.95
N GLU A 96 -2.14 -4.80 3.28
CA GLU A 96 -1.63 -5.20 4.61
C GLU A 96 -0.22 -4.67 4.88
N LEU A 97 0.67 -4.72 3.88
CA LEU A 97 2.06 -4.28 4.00
C LEU A 97 2.27 -2.84 3.53
N CYS A 98 1.19 -2.08 3.39
CA CYS A 98 1.25 -0.68 3.01
C CYS A 98 2.14 0.11 3.98
N ASN A 99 3.01 0.97 3.43
CA ASN A 99 3.99 1.77 4.18
C ASN A 99 5.06 0.96 4.94
N GLU A 100 5.34 -0.28 4.49
CA GLU A 100 6.39 -1.14 5.05
C GLU A 100 7.54 -1.42 4.06
N GLY A 101 7.57 -0.74 2.93
CA GLY A 101 8.66 -0.83 1.96
C GLY A 101 8.57 -2.00 0.96
N PHE A 102 7.60 -2.92 1.12
CA PHE A 102 7.54 -4.13 0.29
C PHE A 102 7.02 -3.89 -1.13
N ARG A 103 6.14 -2.91 -1.34
CA ARG A 103 5.41 -2.74 -2.60
C ARG A 103 6.31 -2.62 -3.81
N TRP A 104 7.40 -1.85 -3.71
CA TRP A 104 8.35 -1.66 -4.81
C TRP A 104 8.99 -2.97 -5.26
N PHE A 105 9.42 -3.79 -4.29
CA PHE A 105 10.01 -5.10 -4.58
C PHE A 105 8.98 -6.08 -5.14
N ASP A 106 7.76 -6.08 -4.59
CA ASP A 106 6.68 -6.96 -5.04
C ASP A 106 6.32 -6.72 -6.50
N ILE A 107 6.05 -5.48 -6.91
CA ILE A 107 5.66 -5.17 -8.29
C ILE A 107 6.77 -5.49 -9.31
N ARG A 108 8.03 -5.40 -8.90
CA ARG A 108 9.16 -5.76 -9.77
C ARG A 108 9.33 -7.27 -9.90
N ARG A 109 9.31 -8.01 -8.80
CA ARG A 109 9.46 -9.48 -8.85
C ARG A 109 8.28 -10.19 -9.50
N TRP A 110 7.10 -9.54 -9.54
CA TRP A 110 5.93 -10.04 -10.26
C TRP A 110 5.84 -9.54 -11.71
N ASP A 111 6.82 -8.78 -12.16
CA ASP A 111 6.84 -8.16 -13.50
C ASP A 111 5.59 -7.32 -13.79
N MET A 112 5.16 -6.55 -12.79
CA MET A 112 3.96 -5.72 -12.86
C MET A 112 4.26 -4.21 -12.87
N ALA A 113 5.54 -3.82 -12.84
CA ALA A 113 5.92 -2.44 -12.61
C ALA A 113 5.38 -1.51 -13.72
N GLU A 114 5.48 -1.90 -14.98
CA GLU A 114 4.99 -1.11 -16.09
C GLU A 114 3.48 -0.87 -16.00
N SER A 115 2.69 -1.91 -15.74
CA SER A 115 1.23 -1.82 -15.67
C SER A 115 0.72 -1.10 -14.43
N VAL A 116 1.49 -1.12 -13.34
CA VAL A 116 1.06 -0.57 -12.04
C VAL A 116 1.55 0.86 -11.83
N ILE A 117 2.77 1.18 -12.30
CA ILE A 117 3.38 2.49 -12.08
C ILE A 117 2.92 3.50 -13.13
N SER A 118 2.82 3.07 -14.41
CA SER A 118 2.44 3.98 -15.49
C SER A 118 1.01 4.45 -15.38
N GLY A 119 0.80 5.73 -15.61
CA GLY A 119 -0.53 6.33 -15.61
C GLY A 119 -0.67 7.59 -14.77
N THR A 120 -1.86 8.10 -14.69
CA THR A 120 -2.16 9.31 -13.93
C THR A 120 -2.76 8.94 -12.58
N LEU A 121 -2.12 9.41 -11.52
CA LEU A 121 -2.65 9.36 -10.18
C LEU A 121 -3.52 10.58 -9.91
N TYR A 122 -4.66 10.34 -9.31
CA TYR A 122 -5.62 11.36 -8.93
C TYR A 122 -5.66 11.50 -7.42
N ALA A 123 -5.91 12.70 -6.96
CA ALA A 123 -6.14 13.02 -5.56
C ALA A 123 -7.45 13.76 -5.41
N PRO A 124 -8.13 13.69 -4.25
CA PRO A 124 -9.30 14.51 -3.98
C PRO A 124 -8.99 15.98 -4.19
N ALA A 125 -9.85 16.71 -4.87
CA ALA A 125 -9.77 18.17 -4.90
C ALA A 125 -10.12 18.67 -3.50
N LEU A 126 -9.13 19.22 -2.82
CA LEU A 126 -9.35 19.96 -1.58
C LEU A 126 -9.84 21.35 -1.96
N ASP A 127 -11.13 21.51 -2.16
CA ASP A 127 -11.71 22.84 -2.17
C ASP A 127 -11.84 23.36 -0.71
N GLY A 128 -11.99 24.63 -0.54
CA GLY A 128 -12.08 25.24 0.79
C GLY A 128 -13.26 24.73 1.64
N SER A 129 -14.26 24.09 1.02
CA SER A 129 -15.44 23.53 1.70
C SER A 129 -15.14 22.19 2.40
N VAL A 130 -14.18 21.43 1.88
CA VAL A 130 -13.81 20.11 2.40
C VAL A 130 -12.64 20.19 3.39
N SER A 131 -11.89 21.30 3.40
CA SER A 131 -10.68 21.45 4.23
C SER A 131 -10.94 21.35 5.73
N ASN A 132 -12.16 21.63 6.18
CA ASN A 132 -12.60 21.55 7.57
C ASN A 132 -13.57 20.40 7.85
N ALA A 133 -13.85 19.55 6.87
CA ALA A 133 -14.73 18.41 7.05
C ALA A 133 -14.05 17.35 7.92
N VAL A 134 -14.68 17.03 9.03
CA VAL A 134 -14.29 15.88 9.86
C VAL A 134 -14.92 14.65 9.26
N PRO A 135 -14.13 13.64 8.86
CA PRO A 135 -14.68 12.39 8.37
C PRO A 135 -15.42 11.68 9.51
N THR A 136 -16.62 11.20 9.22
CA THR A 136 -17.36 10.28 10.09
C THR A 136 -17.27 8.89 9.50
N ILE A 137 -16.95 7.91 10.32
CA ILE A 137 -16.85 6.50 9.91
C ILE A 137 -18.03 5.78 10.56
N ASP A 138 -18.85 5.13 9.73
CA ASP A 138 -19.97 4.32 10.21
C ASP A 138 -19.53 2.91 10.66
N SER A 139 -20.49 2.10 11.13
CA SER A 139 -20.24 0.71 11.56
C SER A 139 -19.70 -0.20 10.43
N ASP A 140 -20.01 0.14 9.20
CA ASP A 140 -19.62 -0.61 8.00
C ASP A 140 -18.34 -0.07 7.36
N TRP A 141 -17.65 0.82 8.08
CA TRP A 141 -16.38 1.45 7.67
C TRP A 141 -16.48 2.38 6.46
N HIS A 142 -17.69 2.83 6.11
CA HIS A 142 -17.83 3.88 5.11
C HIS A 142 -17.45 5.23 5.70
N VAL A 143 -16.67 5.97 4.94
CA VAL A 143 -16.26 7.32 5.32
C VAL A 143 -17.22 8.32 4.69
N THR A 144 -17.82 9.15 5.51
CA THR A 144 -18.63 10.27 5.05
C THR A 144 -17.95 11.59 5.43
N TYR A 145 -18.07 12.57 4.56
CA TYR A 145 -17.65 13.95 4.83
C TYR A 145 -18.88 14.84 4.80
N ASN A 146 -19.19 15.52 5.91
CA ASN A 146 -20.39 16.35 6.05
C ASN A 146 -21.69 15.61 5.70
N GLY A 147 -21.78 14.31 6.02
CA GLY A 147 -22.96 13.48 5.73
C GLY A 147 -23.10 13.01 4.29
N GLN A 148 -22.10 13.28 3.42
CA GLN A 148 -22.08 12.79 2.05
C GLN A 148 -21.17 11.56 1.93
N THR A 149 -21.69 10.50 1.35
CA THR A 149 -20.92 9.31 1.00
C THR A 149 -20.22 9.54 -0.35
N PHE A 150 -18.91 9.32 -0.39
CA PHE A 150 -18.14 9.38 -1.62
C PHE A 150 -17.96 7.96 -2.14
N ASP A 151 -18.75 7.57 -3.13
CA ASP A 151 -18.63 6.26 -3.80
C ASP A 151 -17.60 6.27 -4.97
N GLY A 152 -16.76 7.27 -5.00
CA GLY A 152 -15.71 7.46 -5.99
C GLY A 152 -16.14 8.10 -7.31
N LYS A 153 -17.45 8.30 -7.53
CA LYS A 153 -17.96 8.89 -8.79
C LYS A 153 -18.12 10.39 -8.72
N ASP A 154 -18.38 10.93 -7.54
CA ASP A 154 -18.70 12.35 -7.33
C ASP A 154 -17.55 13.14 -6.69
N MET A 155 -16.39 12.52 -6.52
CA MET A 155 -15.21 13.24 -6.06
C MET A 155 -14.66 14.07 -7.20
N ASN A 156 -14.56 15.37 -6.97
CA ASN A 156 -13.80 16.26 -7.83
C ASN A 156 -12.33 15.86 -7.73
N LEU A 157 -11.93 14.90 -8.57
CA LEU A 157 -10.56 14.38 -8.58
C LEU A 157 -9.69 15.33 -9.39
N ARG A 158 -8.63 15.82 -8.78
CA ARG A 158 -7.58 16.55 -9.49
C ARG A 158 -6.46 15.61 -9.89
N ARG A 159 -5.90 15.80 -11.06
CA ARG A 159 -4.67 15.14 -11.48
C ARG A 159 -3.56 15.52 -10.48
N PHE A 160 -2.98 14.52 -9.82
CA PHE A 160 -1.90 14.72 -8.87
C PHE A 160 -0.54 14.61 -9.56
N ILE A 161 -0.29 13.50 -10.22
CA ILE A 161 0.94 13.25 -10.97
C ILE A 161 0.67 12.25 -12.09
N THR A 162 1.35 12.41 -13.20
CA THR A 162 1.45 11.38 -14.24
C THR A 162 2.79 10.71 -14.13
N MET A 163 2.79 9.40 -13.99
CA MET A 163 3.98 8.58 -13.88
C MET A 163 4.15 7.77 -15.17
N SER A 164 5.39 7.57 -15.56
CA SER A 164 5.76 6.66 -16.64
C SER A 164 6.86 5.73 -16.13
N TYR A 165 6.80 4.47 -16.54
CA TYR A 165 7.79 3.46 -16.25
C TYR A 165 8.36 2.96 -17.57
N ASP A 166 9.66 3.03 -17.73
CA ASP A 166 10.39 2.50 -18.88
C ASP A 166 11.09 1.20 -18.47
N PRO A 167 10.61 0.01 -18.97
CA PRO A 167 11.22 -1.27 -18.59
C PRO A 167 12.70 -1.37 -18.90
N MET A 168 13.16 -0.70 -19.96
CA MET A 168 14.57 -0.74 -20.35
C MET A 168 15.49 0.06 -19.43
N LYS A 169 14.92 1.08 -18.77
CA LYS A 169 15.67 2.00 -17.91
C LYS A 169 15.39 1.74 -16.42
N ASP A 170 14.10 1.67 -16.07
CA ASP A 170 13.67 1.72 -14.67
C ASP A 170 13.63 0.33 -14.02
N ALA A 171 13.75 -0.76 -14.82
CA ALA A 171 13.84 -2.12 -14.30
C ALA A 171 15.12 -2.38 -13.51
N LEU A 172 16.18 -1.65 -13.80
CA LEU A 172 17.47 -1.78 -13.13
C LEU A 172 17.64 -0.71 -12.04
N TRP A 173 18.42 -1.05 -11.01
CA TRP A 173 18.86 -0.04 -10.07
C TRP A 173 19.85 0.90 -10.75
N PRO A 174 19.73 2.21 -10.59
CA PRO A 174 20.72 3.13 -11.12
C PRO A 174 22.08 2.83 -10.48
N ILE A 175 23.11 2.74 -11.30
CA ILE A 175 24.49 2.66 -10.81
C ILE A 175 24.82 4.02 -10.23
N PRO A 176 25.23 4.13 -8.95
CA PRO A 176 25.62 5.40 -8.37
C PRO A 176 26.70 6.09 -9.21
N GLU A 177 26.59 7.38 -9.43
CA GLU A 177 27.52 8.15 -10.26
C GLU A 177 28.98 7.96 -9.81
N LEU A 178 29.23 7.88 -8.50
CA LEU A 178 30.54 7.61 -7.92
C LEU A 178 31.10 6.23 -8.33
N SER A 179 30.25 5.23 -8.61
CA SER A 179 30.69 3.93 -9.09
C SER A 179 31.06 3.94 -10.56
N LEU A 180 30.52 4.88 -11.34
CA LEU A 180 30.86 5.04 -12.76
C LEU A 180 32.25 5.64 -12.93
N ILE A 181 32.71 6.48 -12.01
CA ILE A 181 34.07 7.08 -12.05
C ILE A 181 35.14 5.99 -11.96
N HIS A 182 34.93 4.96 -11.15
CA HIS A 182 35.87 3.85 -11.00
C HIS A 182 35.86 2.85 -12.18
N ILE A 183 34.78 2.84 -12.96
CA ILE A 183 34.66 1.95 -14.13
C ILE A 183 35.30 2.59 -15.37
N SER A 184 35.38 3.92 -15.41
CA SER A 184 35.87 4.66 -16.57
C SER A 184 37.36 5.00 -16.54
N GLU A 185 38.08 4.74 -15.45
CA GLU A 185 39.52 4.92 -15.38
C GLU A 185 40.23 3.67 -15.97
N PRO A 186 40.91 3.81 -17.12
CA PRO A 186 41.74 2.74 -17.62
C PRO A 186 42.92 2.54 -16.66
N THR A 187 43.10 1.36 -16.14
CA THR A 187 44.32 0.89 -15.44
C THR A 187 45.50 0.87 -16.38
#